data_275eb1f7b6a768c0c9b164a87017ed13
#
_entry.id   275eb1f7b6a768c0c9b164a87017ed13
#
_cell.length_a   1.000
_cell.length_b   1.000
_cell.length_c   1.000
_cell.angle_alpha   90.00
_cell.angle_beta   90.00
_cell.angle_gamma   90.00
#
_symmetry.space_group_name_H-M   'P 1'
#
loop_
_entity.id
_entity.type
_entity.pdbx_description
1 polymer ?
#
loop_
_entity_poly.entity_id
_entity_poly.type
_entity_poly.pdbx_seq_one_letter_code
_entity_poly.pdbx_strand_id
1 'polypeptide(L)'
;MKVLFLAHYPELYGSIRSLLDLTDGLQAYGIRPFFVVPAEGSFSAALQEKQLPYAIVPVPYWLSQKPLSWREKAQRLKEIRQAAQGVSQIISTQYIDLIYTNTSASPMGALAAREASLPHIWHLREGAYPDFQLRPIVPASWMARLLRNSGTIICNSNAVACSHFGSNLHGIRIVYNGVATQAQFEERLLMRHKNPKPDYFTFVMPSNYQPQKGQEEAIRALAAVQARGIQSQLVLAGNGKQSYLTQLQALSKELNIDKSITFLPYTDDALGLYYSSSCALVCSNYEALSRVALEAMSCGLPVIGRNTGGTPEIILDGQTGYLYDNFDTLVKSMAALAQNPALSQQMGLAGWARARELFNTEDCAAKVFEIIQSVTNKA
;
A
#
# COMPACT_ATOMS: atom_id res chain seq x y z
N MET A 1 14.17 -20.13 11.83
CA MET A 1 12.71 -20.33 11.89
C MET A 1 12.13 -20.20 10.49
N LYS A 2 11.19 -21.08 10.10
CA LYS A 2 10.55 -21.06 8.78
C LYS A 2 9.14 -20.49 8.91
N VAL A 3 8.87 -19.38 8.24
CA VAL A 3 7.59 -18.66 8.33
C VAL A 3 6.85 -18.74 7.00
N LEU A 4 5.57 -19.14 7.05
CA LEU A 4 4.71 -19.15 5.90
C LEU A 4 4.02 -17.79 5.76
N PHE A 5 4.29 -17.09 4.67
CA PHE A 5 3.67 -15.81 4.32
C PHE A 5 2.54 -16.02 3.30
N LEU A 6 1.32 -15.69 3.70
CA LEU A 6 0.15 -15.82 2.86
C LEU A 6 -0.17 -14.49 2.20
N ALA A 7 -0.07 -14.45 0.87
CA ALA A 7 -0.42 -13.32 0.02
C ALA A 7 -1.79 -13.51 -0.61
N HIS A 8 -2.50 -12.41 -0.91
CA HIS A 8 -3.86 -12.47 -1.45
C HIS A 8 -3.97 -11.96 -2.90
N TYR A 9 -2.90 -11.43 -3.46
CA TYR A 9 -2.81 -11.04 -4.86
C TYR A 9 -1.68 -11.79 -5.58
N PRO A 10 -1.87 -12.18 -6.84
CA PRO A 10 -0.80 -12.74 -7.68
C PRO A 10 0.11 -11.66 -8.27
N GLU A 11 -0.30 -10.38 -8.20
CA GLU A 11 0.42 -9.25 -8.79
C GLU A 11 1.19 -8.46 -7.74
N LEU A 12 2.28 -7.81 -8.16
CA LEU A 12 3.12 -6.93 -7.32
C LEU A 12 2.45 -5.59 -6.99
N TYR A 13 1.25 -5.62 -6.43
CA TYR A 13 0.62 -4.44 -5.89
C TYR A 13 1.28 -3.96 -4.59
N GLY A 14 0.95 -2.77 -4.15
CA GLY A 14 1.61 -2.12 -3.00
C GLY A 14 1.71 -2.99 -1.73
N SER A 15 0.67 -3.75 -1.38
CA SER A 15 0.68 -4.66 -0.23
C SER A 15 1.65 -5.83 -0.40
N ILE A 16 1.83 -6.33 -1.64
CA ILE A 16 2.74 -7.43 -1.96
C ILE A 16 4.19 -6.92 -2.03
N ARG A 17 4.42 -5.74 -2.63
CA ARG A 17 5.75 -5.09 -2.59
C ARG A 17 6.20 -4.86 -1.15
N SER A 18 5.32 -4.35 -0.28
CA SER A 18 5.64 -4.18 1.15
C SER A 18 5.86 -5.51 1.89
N LEU A 19 5.25 -6.61 1.43
CA LEU A 19 5.53 -7.94 1.97
C LEU A 19 6.93 -8.42 1.57
N LEU A 20 7.34 -8.23 0.31
CA LEU A 20 8.69 -8.57 -0.15
C LEU A 20 9.74 -7.73 0.58
N ASP A 21 9.57 -6.41 0.65
CA ASP A 21 10.48 -5.52 1.39
C ASP A 21 10.64 -5.98 2.85
N LEU A 22 9.54 -6.35 3.50
CA LEU A 22 9.56 -6.88 4.87
C LEU A 22 10.31 -8.21 4.95
N THR A 23 10.04 -9.15 4.05
CA THR A 23 10.65 -10.48 4.10
C THR A 23 12.15 -10.46 3.77
N ASP A 24 12.57 -9.55 2.88
CA ASP A 24 14.00 -9.29 2.61
C ASP A 24 14.71 -8.84 3.91
N GLY A 25 14.11 -7.91 4.66
CA GLY A 25 14.65 -7.48 5.96
C GLY A 25 14.63 -8.57 7.03
N LEU A 26 13.59 -9.41 7.07
CA LEU A 26 13.46 -10.50 8.06
C LEU A 26 14.49 -11.62 7.86
N GLN A 27 15.00 -11.83 6.65
CA GLN A 27 16.05 -12.81 6.39
C GLN A 27 17.33 -12.50 7.16
N ALA A 28 17.66 -11.22 7.40
CA ALA A 28 18.79 -10.81 8.22
C ALA A 28 18.69 -11.31 9.68
N TYR A 29 17.46 -11.60 10.14
CA TYR A 29 17.17 -12.17 11.47
C TYR A 29 17.05 -13.72 11.44
N GLY A 30 17.45 -14.38 10.36
CA GLY A 30 17.40 -15.83 10.23
C GLY A 30 15.99 -16.39 9.97
N ILE A 31 15.02 -15.55 9.56
CA ILE A 31 13.71 -16.00 9.09
C ILE A 31 13.87 -16.57 7.67
N ARG A 32 13.39 -17.79 7.47
CA ARG A 32 13.34 -18.44 6.16
C ARG A 32 11.92 -18.36 5.64
N PRO A 33 11.64 -17.49 4.65
CA PRO A 33 10.29 -17.31 4.13
C PRO A 33 9.88 -18.49 3.24
N PHE A 34 8.61 -18.87 3.33
CA PHE A 34 7.89 -19.69 2.36
C PHE A 34 6.59 -18.99 2.00
N PHE A 35 6.26 -18.87 0.72
CA PHE A 35 5.09 -18.08 0.30
C PHE A 35 3.94 -18.97 -0.16
N VAL A 36 2.71 -18.53 0.16
CA VAL A 36 1.50 -19.00 -0.49
C VAL A 36 0.98 -17.87 -1.37
N VAL A 37 0.82 -18.17 -2.68
CA VAL A 37 0.41 -17.23 -3.74
C VAL A 37 -0.91 -17.73 -4.33
N PRO A 38 -1.89 -16.84 -4.62
CA PRO A 38 -3.22 -17.28 -5.09
C PRO A 38 -3.21 -17.86 -6.52
N ALA A 39 -2.29 -17.42 -7.37
CA ALA A 39 -2.11 -17.86 -8.76
C ALA A 39 -0.73 -17.43 -9.27
N GLU A 40 -0.33 -17.88 -10.47
CA GLU A 40 0.83 -17.33 -11.16
C GLU A 40 0.57 -15.85 -11.55
N GLY A 41 1.63 -15.03 -11.53
CA GLY A 41 1.59 -13.61 -11.83
C GLY A 41 2.94 -12.95 -11.61
N SER A 42 2.97 -11.62 -11.60
CA SER A 42 4.23 -10.88 -11.38
C SER A 42 4.84 -11.13 -10.00
N PHE A 43 4.05 -11.51 -8.99
CA PHE A 43 4.58 -11.86 -7.68
C PHE A 43 5.33 -13.21 -7.71
N SER A 44 4.74 -14.28 -8.30
CA SER A 44 5.44 -15.55 -8.41
C SER A 44 6.71 -15.46 -9.26
N ALA A 45 6.70 -14.63 -10.32
CA ALA A 45 7.88 -14.35 -11.12
C ALA A 45 9.00 -13.69 -10.28
N ALA A 46 8.66 -12.70 -9.45
CA ALA A 46 9.63 -12.07 -8.54
C ALA A 46 10.17 -13.03 -7.47
N LEU A 47 9.35 -13.97 -6.98
CA LEU A 47 9.80 -15.00 -6.06
C LEU A 47 10.78 -15.98 -6.73
N GLN A 48 10.53 -16.36 -7.99
CA GLN A 48 11.44 -17.20 -8.79
C GLN A 48 12.78 -16.50 -9.02
N GLU A 49 12.77 -15.23 -9.41
CA GLU A 49 13.98 -14.43 -9.60
C GLU A 49 14.82 -14.36 -8.32
N LYS A 50 14.16 -14.19 -7.17
CA LYS A 50 14.80 -14.17 -5.84
C LYS A 50 15.13 -15.57 -5.29
N GLN A 51 14.80 -16.64 -6.00
CA GLN A 51 14.95 -18.05 -5.56
C GLN A 51 14.22 -18.32 -4.22
N LEU A 52 13.11 -17.66 -3.97
CA LEU A 52 12.30 -17.84 -2.77
C LEU A 52 11.24 -18.93 -2.98
N PRO A 53 11.09 -19.89 -2.04
CA PRO A 53 10.15 -20.98 -2.18
C PRO A 53 8.71 -20.52 -2.04
N TYR A 54 7.83 -21.02 -2.90
CA TYR A 54 6.40 -20.75 -2.83
C TYR A 54 5.55 -21.95 -3.27
N ALA A 55 4.26 -21.88 -2.96
CA ALA A 55 3.25 -22.79 -3.47
C ALA A 55 2.01 -21.99 -3.92
N ILE A 56 1.31 -22.50 -4.93
CA ILE A 56 0.07 -21.90 -5.41
C ILE A 56 -1.09 -22.57 -4.68
N VAL A 57 -1.85 -21.74 -3.93
CA VAL A 57 -3.10 -22.14 -3.30
C VAL A 57 -4.11 -21.01 -3.52
N PRO A 58 -5.28 -21.26 -4.14
CA PRO A 58 -6.32 -20.26 -4.27
C PRO A 58 -6.65 -19.58 -2.93
N VAL A 59 -6.78 -18.26 -2.91
CA VAL A 59 -7.08 -17.48 -1.70
C VAL A 59 -8.49 -16.91 -1.78
N PRO A 60 -9.53 -17.70 -1.41
CA PRO A 60 -10.90 -17.23 -1.44
C PRO A 60 -11.15 -16.20 -0.33
N TYR A 61 -11.90 -15.14 -0.68
CA TYR A 61 -12.21 -14.05 0.25
C TYR A 61 -13.53 -14.30 0.98
N TRP A 62 -13.60 -13.89 2.24
CA TRP A 62 -14.85 -13.79 2.99
C TRP A 62 -15.57 -12.44 2.78
N LEU A 63 -15.10 -11.67 1.80
CA LEU A 63 -15.64 -10.40 1.35
C LEU A 63 -16.13 -10.51 -0.09
N SER A 64 -17.16 -9.75 -0.47
CA SER A 64 -17.73 -9.71 -1.82
C SER A 64 -18.15 -8.28 -2.20
N GLN A 65 -17.95 -7.91 -3.46
CA GLN A 65 -18.47 -6.64 -4.02
C GLN A 65 -19.99 -6.69 -4.25
N LYS A 66 -20.57 -7.90 -4.38
CA LYS A 66 -22.00 -8.12 -4.65
C LYS A 66 -22.65 -8.84 -3.46
N PRO A 67 -23.96 -8.61 -3.23
CA PRO A 67 -24.72 -9.49 -2.34
C PRO A 67 -24.66 -10.92 -2.87
N LEU A 68 -24.32 -11.88 -2.01
CA LEU A 68 -24.31 -13.30 -2.35
C LEU A 68 -25.54 -13.98 -1.75
N SER A 69 -26.11 -14.92 -2.53
CA SER A 69 -27.13 -15.85 -2.05
C SER A 69 -26.56 -16.78 -0.98
N TRP A 70 -27.42 -17.46 -0.23
CA TRP A 70 -26.99 -18.42 0.79
C TRP A 70 -26.17 -19.59 0.20
N ARG A 71 -26.50 -20.03 -1.03
CA ARG A 71 -25.75 -21.08 -1.74
C ARG A 71 -24.33 -20.61 -2.11
N GLU A 72 -24.20 -19.41 -2.65
CA GLU A 72 -22.88 -18.81 -2.96
C GLU A 72 -22.04 -18.61 -1.72
N LYS A 73 -22.65 -18.16 -0.61
CA LYS A 73 -21.95 -18.04 0.69
C LYS A 73 -21.47 -19.40 1.19
N ALA A 74 -22.32 -20.42 1.14
CA ALA A 74 -21.95 -21.78 1.55
C ALA A 74 -20.82 -22.35 0.68
N GLN A 75 -20.88 -22.14 -0.63
CA GLN A 75 -19.82 -22.54 -1.56
C GLN A 75 -18.50 -21.81 -1.24
N ARG A 76 -18.55 -20.51 -1.01
CA ARG A 76 -17.36 -19.72 -0.66
C ARG A 76 -16.74 -20.17 0.68
N LEU A 77 -17.54 -20.50 1.67
CA LEU A 77 -17.06 -21.05 2.95
C LEU A 77 -16.41 -22.44 2.77
N LYS A 78 -16.96 -23.26 1.86
CA LYS A 78 -16.34 -24.56 1.48
C LYS A 78 -14.98 -24.33 0.82
N GLU A 79 -14.87 -23.39 -0.13
CA GLU A 79 -13.61 -23.01 -0.78
C GLU A 79 -12.57 -22.52 0.23
N ILE A 80 -12.98 -21.69 1.18
CA ILE A 80 -12.09 -21.21 2.27
C ILE A 80 -11.54 -22.39 3.10
N ARG A 81 -12.40 -23.36 3.44
CA ARG A 81 -11.97 -24.56 4.18
C ARG A 81 -11.00 -25.43 3.36
N GLN A 82 -11.31 -25.65 2.08
CA GLN A 82 -10.41 -26.40 1.19
C GLN A 82 -9.05 -25.73 1.03
N ALA A 83 -9.04 -24.40 0.87
CA ALA A 83 -7.81 -23.64 0.81
C ALA A 83 -7.00 -23.73 2.13
N ALA A 84 -7.67 -23.65 3.28
CA ALA A 84 -7.02 -23.85 4.59
C ALA A 84 -6.39 -25.24 4.72
N GLN A 85 -7.09 -26.29 4.26
CA GLN A 85 -6.53 -27.67 4.23
C GLN A 85 -5.29 -27.77 3.32
N GLY A 86 -5.31 -27.11 2.14
CA GLY A 86 -4.12 -27.01 1.28
C GLY A 86 -2.93 -26.35 2.00
N VAL A 87 -3.19 -25.29 2.77
CA VAL A 87 -2.15 -24.65 3.61
C VAL A 87 -1.68 -25.61 4.72
N SER A 88 -2.59 -26.36 5.36
CA SER A 88 -2.23 -27.36 6.40
C SER A 88 -1.30 -28.44 5.86
N GLN A 89 -1.48 -28.88 4.60
CA GLN A 89 -0.56 -29.82 3.94
C GLN A 89 0.84 -29.20 3.71
N ILE A 90 0.89 -27.93 3.31
CA ILE A 90 2.16 -27.21 3.15
C ILE A 90 2.88 -27.09 4.51
N ILE A 91 2.15 -26.76 5.57
CA ILE A 91 2.70 -26.65 6.93
C ILE A 91 3.44 -27.93 7.31
N SER A 92 2.81 -29.10 7.15
CA SER A 92 3.40 -30.37 7.53
C SER A 92 4.57 -30.78 6.63
N THR A 93 4.46 -30.58 5.32
CA THR A 93 5.52 -30.97 4.37
C THR A 93 6.72 -30.03 4.36
N GLN A 94 6.51 -28.76 4.70
CA GLN A 94 7.55 -27.74 4.71
C GLN A 94 8.11 -27.44 6.11
N TYR A 95 7.61 -28.09 7.15
CA TYR A 95 8.04 -27.85 8.55
C TYR A 95 7.95 -26.36 8.92
N ILE A 96 6.75 -25.77 8.76
CA ILE A 96 6.49 -24.37 9.05
C ILE A 96 6.36 -24.16 10.57
N ASP A 97 7.00 -23.13 11.10
CA ASP A 97 7.00 -22.79 12.53
C ASP A 97 5.93 -21.74 12.88
N LEU A 98 5.57 -20.86 11.93
CA LEU A 98 4.63 -19.75 12.13
C LEU A 98 3.92 -19.39 10.82
N ILE A 99 2.67 -18.97 10.92
CA ILE A 99 1.89 -18.48 9.78
C ILE A 99 1.70 -16.96 9.88
N TYR A 100 1.98 -16.27 8.78
CA TYR A 100 1.85 -14.82 8.65
C TYR A 100 0.88 -14.47 7.53
N THR A 101 -0.32 -14.01 7.86
CA THR A 101 -1.35 -13.65 6.89
C THR A 101 -1.29 -12.16 6.57
N ASN A 102 -0.95 -11.83 5.32
CA ASN A 102 -0.71 -10.46 4.85
C ASN A 102 -1.96 -9.76 4.32
N THR A 103 -3.12 -10.00 4.93
CA THR A 103 -4.41 -9.41 4.53
C THR A 103 -5.49 -9.66 5.57
N SER A 104 -6.53 -8.83 5.61
CA SER A 104 -7.79 -9.10 6.32
C SER A 104 -8.82 -9.83 5.44
N ALA A 105 -8.59 -9.95 4.12
CA ALA A 105 -9.61 -10.40 3.17
C ALA A 105 -9.88 -11.91 3.19
N SER A 106 -9.00 -12.73 3.75
CA SER A 106 -9.16 -14.19 3.81
C SER A 106 -8.76 -14.78 5.16
N PRO A 107 -9.61 -15.64 5.77
CA PRO A 107 -9.32 -16.26 7.05
C PRO A 107 -8.50 -17.56 6.94
N MET A 108 -8.10 -17.99 5.74
CA MET A 108 -7.54 -19.32 5.53
C MET A 108 -6.25 -19.56 6.35
N GLY A 109 -5.39 -18.55 6.50
CA GLY A 109 -4.16 -18.67 7.30
C GLY A 109 -4.45 -18.91 8.78
N ALA A 110 -5.40 -18.18 9.36
CA ALA A 110 -5.83 -18.38 10.74
C ALA A 110 -6.49 -19.74 10.98
N LEU A 111 -7.27 -20.22 10.01
CA LEU A 111 -7.89 -21.56 10.09
C LEU A 111 -6.83 -22.67 10.03
N ALA A 112 -5.88 -22.57 9.11
CA ALA A 112 -4.78 -23.53 9.00
C ALA A 112 -3.86 -23.51 10.24
N ALA A 113 -3.54 -22.33 10.78
CA ALA A 113 -2.77 -22.18 12.00
C ALA A 113 -3.43 -22.87 13.19
N ARG A 114 -4.75 -22.67 13.34
CA ARG A 114 -5.52 -23.33 14.40
C ARG A 114 -5.54 -24.84 14.25
N GLU A 115 -5.70 -25.36 13.03
CA GLU A 115 -5.69 -26.80 12.75
C GLU A 115 -4.32 -27.42 13.07
N ALA A 116 -3.25 -26.73 12.72
CA ALA A 116 -1.87 -27.17 12.96
C ALA A 116 -1.35 -26.84 14.37
N SER A 117 -2.12 -26.16 15.22
CA SER A 117 -1.69 -25.66 16.53
C SER A 117 -0.43 -24.80 16.47
N LEU A 118 -0.29 -23.99 15.40
CA LEU A 118 0.84 -23.10 15.19
C LEU A 118 0.50 -21.65 15.57
N PRO A 119 1.49 -20.85 15.98
CA PRO A 119 1.32 -19.42 16.18
C PRO A 119 0.97 -18.74 14.86
N HIS A 120 0.13 -17.69 14.96
CA HIS A 120 -0.38 -16.95 13.83
C HIS A 120 -0.26 -15.43 14.03
N ILE A 121 0.14 -14.74 12.96
CA ILE A 121 0.15 -13.29 12.88
C ILE A 121 -0.75 -12.83 11.73
N TRP A 122 -1.66 -11.90 12.04
CA TRP A 122 -2.35 -11.09 11.06
C TRP A 122 -1.57 -9.81 10.82
N HIS A 123 -1.26 -9.49 9.55
CA HIS A 123 -0.83 -8.16 9.16
C HIS A 123 -1.87 -7.54 8.25
N LEU A 124 -2.67 -6.65 8.79
CA LEU A 124 -3.75 -5.95 8.08
C LEU A 124 -3.14 -4.75 7.35
N ARG A 125 -3.26 -4.78 6.02
CA ARG A 125 -2.68 -3.75 5.13
C ARG A 125 -3.73 -2.96 4.38
N GLU A 126 -4.99 -3.30 4.55
CA GLU A 126 -6.16 -2.64 3.96
C GLU A 126 -7.15 -2.25 5.05
N GLY A 127 -7.90 -1.17 4.82
CA GLY A 127 -9.01 -0.78 5.68
C GLY A 127 -10.10 -1.83 5.75
N ALA A 128 -11.04 -1.69 6.67
CA ALA A 128 -12.15 -2.59 6.81
C ALA A 128 -13.06 -2.58 5.57
N TYR A 129 -13.87 -3.61 5.43
CA TYR A 129 -14.74 -3.81 4.27
C TYR A 129 -15.64 -2.61 3.90
N PRO A 130 -16.13 -1.75 4.82
CA PRO A 130 -16.94 -0.59 4.44
C PRO A 130 -16.16 0.44 3.61
N ASP A 131 -14.86 0.62 3.86
CA ASP A 131 -14.02 1.60 3.15
C ASP A 131 -13.87 1.29 1.66
N PHE A 132 -14.04 0.01 1.28
CA PHE A 132 -13.96 -0.49 -0.09
C PHE A 132 -15.32 -0.91 -0.67
N GLN A 133 -16.44 -0.56 -0.01
CA GLN A 133 -17.79 -0.97 -0.41
C GLN A 133 -17.95 -2.50 -0.54
N LEU A 134 -17.12 -3.24 0.20
CA LEU A 134 -17.20 -4.70 0.24
C LEU A 134 -18.26 -5.15 1.26
N ARG A 135 -18.77 -6.35 1.08
CA ARG A 135 -19.79 -6.97 1.95
C ARG A 135 -19.25 -8.27 2.53
N PRO A 136 -19.29 -8.47 3.84
CA PRO A 136 -18.89 -9.73 4.42
C PRO A 136 -19.90 -10.83 4.09
N ILE A 137 -19.40 -12.03 3.80
CA ILE A 137 -20.23 -13.22 3.56
C ILE A 137 -20.67 -13.89 4.87
N VAL A 138 -20.06 -13.51 5.98
CA VAL A 138 -20.36 -13.95 7.35
C VAL A 138 -20.70 -12.73 8.22
N PRO A 139 -21.33 -12.89 9.39
CA PRO A 139 -21.58 -11.77 10.29
C PRO A 139 -20.28 -11.00 10.65
N ALA A 140 -20.33 -9.68 10.61
CA ALA A 140 -19.17 -8.83 10.91
C ALA A 140 -18.60 -9.09 12.32
N SER A 141 -19.47 -9.38 13.29
CA SER A 141 -19.07 -9.76 14.65
C SER A 141 -18.26 -11.06 14.70
N TRP A 142 -18.56 -12.01 13.81
CA TRP A 142 -17.79 -13.25 13.70
C TRP A 142 -16.41 -12.99 13.10
N MET A 143 -16.32 -12.14 12.06
CA MET A 143 -15.03 -11.71 11.50
C MET A 143 -14.16 -11.04 12.55
N ALA A 144 -14.71 -10.05 13.25
CA ALA A 144 -13.99 -9.33 14.31
C ALA A 144 -13.52 -10.27 15.43
N ARG A 145 -14.38 -11.23 15.83
CA ARG A 145 -14.05 -12.25 16.83
C ARG A 145 -12.92 -13.17 16.34
N LEU A 146 -12.98 -13.61 15.07
CA LEU A 146 -11.93 -14.47 14.52
C LEU A 146 -10.58 -13.72 14.47
N LEU A 147 -10.56 -12.49 13.95
CA LEU A 147 -9.37 -11.66 13.94
C LEU A 147 -8.74 -11.55 15.33
N ARG A 148 -9.53 -11.21 16.38
CA ARG A 148 -9.03 -11.03 17.73
C ARG A 148 -8.56 -12.32 18.43
N ASN A 149 -9.14 -13.46 18.11
CA ASN A 149 -8.93 -14.71 18.85
C ASN A 149 -8.00 -15.70 18.11
N SER A 150 -7.54 -15.39 16.90
CA SER A 150 -6.76 -16.34 16.10
C SER A 150 -5.29 -15.95 15.90
N GLY A 151 -4.77 -15.01 16.67
CA GLY A 151 -3.37 -14.64 16.58
C GLY A 151 -3.07 -13.21 16.99
N THR A 152 -1.82 -12.81 16.85
CA THR A 152 -1.38 -11.44 17.07
C THR A 152 -1.73 -10.59 15.83
N ILE A 153 -2.21 -9.37 16.07
CA ILE A 153 -2.61 -8.46 15.00
C ILE A 153 -1.59 -7.34 14.86
N ILE A 154 -1.11 -7.16 13.64
CA ILE A 154 -0.34 -6.02 13.18
C ILE A 154 -1.21 -5.24 12.20
N CYS A 155 -1.26 -3.92 12.33
CA CYS A 155 -1.82 -3.01 11.34
C CYS A 155 -0.72 -2.09 10.81
N ASN A 156 -0.74 -1.81 9.50
CA ASN A 156 0.26 -0.95 8.87
C ASN A 156 0.03 0.56 9.13
N SER A 157 -1.08 0.92 9.79
CA SER A 157 -1.41 2.29 10.22
C SER A 157 -2.44 2.30 11.34
N ASN A 158 -2.54 3.41 12.06
CA ASN A 158 -3.63 3.63 13.01
C ASN A 158 -4.98 3.69 12.29
N ALA A 159 -5.02 4.27 11.08
CA ALA A 159 -6.23 4.33 10.26
C ALA A 159 -6.79 2.92 9.99
N VAL A 160 -5.92 1.97 9.62
CA VAL A 160 -6.33 0.56 9.42
C VAL A 160 -6.80 -0.06 10.74
N ALA A 161 -6.10 0.18 11.82
CA ALA A 161 -6.50 -0.34 13.14
C ALA A 161 -7.88 0.20 13.56
N CYS A 162 -8.09 1.51 13.43
CA CYS A 162 -9.37 2.15 13.75
C CYS A 162 -10.50 1.68 12.83
N SER A 163 -10.22 1.50 11.53
CA SER A 163 -11.21 0.99 10.57
C SER A 163 -11.73 -0.41 10.94
N HIS A 164 -10.85 -1.30 11.41
CA HIS A 164 -11.22 -2.67 11.79
C HIS A 164 -11.78 -2.81 13.21
N PHE A 165 -11.29 -2.00 14.14
CA PHE A 165 -11.52 -2.22 15.57
C PHE A 165 -12.11 -1.02 16.31
N GLY A 166 -12.39 0.09 15.61
CA GLY A 166 -12.87 1.34 16.22
C GLY A 166 -11.83 1.89 17.20
N SER A 167 -12.30 2.36 18.35
CA SER A 167 -11.42 2.89 19.41
C SER A 167 -10.77 1.80 20.30
N ASN A 168 -11.19 0.54 20.15
CA ASN A 168 -10.63 -0.55 20.97
C ASN A 168 -9.39 -1.14 20.29
N LEU A 169 -8.24 -0.53 20.50
CA LEU A 169 -6.95 -0.94 19.94
C LEU A 169 -6.10 -1.80 20.89
N HIS A 170 -6.69 -2.28 22.00
CA HIS A 170 -5.96 -3.14 22.93
C HIS A 170 -5.44 -4.40 22.25
N GLY A 171 -4.14 -4.69 22.40
CA GLY A 171 -3.46 -5.84 21.78
C GLY A 171 -3.13 -5.69 20.30
N ILE A 172 -3.48 -4.56 19.66
CA ILE A 172 -3.12 -4.26 18.28
C ILE A 172 -1.71 -3.65 18.24
N ARG A 173 -0.89 -4.12 17.32
CA ARG A 173 0.45 -3.57 17.06
C ARG A 173 0.41 -2.72 15.80
N ILE A 174 0.91 -1.49 15.88
CA ILE A 174 1.06 -0.63 14.70
C ILE A 174 2.51 -0.74 14.23
N VAL A 175 2.70 -1.21 12.98
CA VAL A 175 4.00 -1.28 12.33
C VAL A 175 3.88 -0.72 10.92
N TYR A 176 4.38 0.47 10.71
CA TYR A 176 4.39 1.10 9.38
C TYR A 176 5.21 0.30 8.38
N ASN A 177 4.79 0.33 7.10
CA ASN A 177 5.54 -0.31 6.04
C ASN A 177 6.89 0.39 5.84
N GLY A 178 7.95 -0.38 5.69
CA GLY A 178 9.20 0.12 5.11
C GLY A 178 9.05 0.30 3.60
N VAL A 179 9.77 1.28 3.04
CA VAL A 179 9.75 1.61 1.60
C VAL A 179 11.15 1.61 0.98
N ALA A 180 12.18 1.75 1.79
CA ALA A 180 13.58 1.75 1.41
C ALA A 180 14.46 1.42 2.61
N THR A 181 15.67 0.92 2.36
CA THR A 181 16.72 0.81 3.38
C THR A 181 17.32 2.20 3.66
N GLN A 182 18.04 2.34 4.79
CA GLN A 182 18.76 3.57 5.10
C GLN A 182 19.71 3.98 3.96
N ALA A 183 20.42 3.02 3.39
CA ALA A 183 21.32 3.26 2.25
C ALA A 183 20.55 3.70 0.99
N GLN A 184 19.41 3.07 0.71
CA GLN A 184 18.56 3.45 -0.43
C GLN A 184 17.94 4.84 -0.28
N PHE A 185 17.64 5.30 0.95
CA PHE A 185 17.20 6.69 1.17
C PHE A 185 18.26 7.70 0.72
N GLU A 186 19.53 7.48 1.09
CA GLU A 186 20.65 8.35 0.68
C GLU A 186 20.87 8.31 -0.84
N GLU A 187 20.87 7.11 -1.42
CA GLU A 187 21.00 6.91 -2.87
C GLU A 187 19.90 7.62 -3.65
N ARG A 188 18.63 7.47 -3.26
CA ARG A 188 17.48 8.08 -3.94
C ARG A 188 17.54 9.60 -3.89
N LEU A 189 17.91 10.19 -2.76
CA LEU A 189 18.10 11.64 -2.63
C LEU A 189 19.23 12.12 -3.55
N LEU A 190 20.36 11.40 -3.59
CA LEU A 190 21.49 11.72 -4.45
C LEU A 190 21.11 11.61 -5.94
N MET A 191 20.39 10.55 -6.32
CA MET A 191 19.94 10.35 -7.69
C MET A 191 18.99 11.47 -8.14
N ARG A 192 18.07 11.90 -7.26
CA ARG A 192 17.20 13.03 -7.56
C ARG A 192 17.98 14.35 -7.76
N HIS A 193 19.02 14.59 -6.95
CA HIS A 193 19.86 15.79 -7.12
C HIS A 193 20.67 15.77 -8.43
N LYS A 194 21.02 14.59 -8.95
CA LYS A 194 21.74 14.44 -10.23
C LYS A 194 20.81 14.55 -11.45
N ASN A 195 19.51 14.30 -11.29
CA ASN A 195 18.57 14.40 -12.39
C ASN A 195 18.28 15.88 -12.72
N PRO A 196 18.13 16.21 -14.02
CA PRO A 196 17.72 17.53 -14.45
C PRO A 196 16.39 17.92 -13.80
N LYS A 197 16.31 19.15 -13.30
CA LYS A 197 15.01 19.67 -12.86
C LYS A 197 14.12 19.88 -14.07
N PRO A 198 12.81 19.58 -13.97
CA PRO A 198 11.88 19.83 -15.06
C PRO A 198 11.77 21.36 -15.30
N ASP A 199 11.56 21.73 -16.58
CA ASP A 199 11.41 23.13 -17.00
C ASP A 199 10.20 23.80 -16.33
N TYR A 200 9.18 23.01 -16.03
CA TYR A 200 7.95 23.45 -15.36
C TYR A 200 7.76 22.70 -14.04
N PHE A 201 7.07 23.31 -13.09
CA PHE A 201 6.72 22.61 -11.85
C PHE A 201 5.82 21.40 -12.18
N THR A 202 6.37 20.20 -11.98
CA THR A 202 5.73 18.96 -12.41
C THR A 202 5.18 18.20 -11.21
N PHE A 203 3.87 18.02 -11.20
CA PHE A 203 3.18 17.10 -10.30
C PHE A 203 3.23 15.68 -10.86
N VAL A 204 3.36 14.67 -9.99
CA VAL A 204 3.34 13.26 -10.38
C VAL A 204 2.37 12.46 -9.55
N MET A 205 1.65 11.55 -10.20
CA MET A 205 0.68 10.68 -9.56
C MET A 205 0.78 9.26 -10.13
N PRO A 206 1.75 8.44 -9.69
CA PRO A 206 1.88 7.06 -10.13
C PRO A 206 0.87 6.18 -9.38
N SER A 207 -0.27 5.93 -10.02
CA SER A 207 -1.34 5.11 -9.48
C SER A 207 -2.19 4.52 -10.60
N ASN A 208 -2.76 3.33 -10.38
CA ASN A 208 -3.67 2.74 -11.34
C ASN A 208 -4.81 3.69 -11.71
N TYR A 209 -5.16 3.74 -13.00
CA TYR A 209 -6.28 4.55 -13.51
C TYR A 209 -7.60 3.99 -12.99
N GLN A 210 -8.08 4.53 -11.88
CA GLN A 210 -9.30 4.14 -11.19
C GLN A 210 -9.96 5.39 -10.57
N PRO A 211 -11.29 5.54 -10.63
CA PRO A 211 -11.98 6.73 -10.08
C PRO A 211 -11.62 7.00 -8.60
N GLN A 212 -11.44 5.93 -7.81
CA GLN A 212 -11.09 6.04 -6.38
C GLN A 212 -9.72 6.66 -6.13
N LYS A 213 -8.85 6.71 -7.14
CA LYS A 213 -7.51 7.31 -7.04
C LYS A 213 -7.51 8.83 -7.23
N GLY A 214 -8.60 9.42 -7.78
CA GLY A 214 -8.78 10.87 -7.85
C GLY A 214 -8.02 11.56 -8.97
N GLN A 215 -7.67 10.85 -10.08
CA GLN A 215 -7.00 11.47 -11.23
C GLN A 215 -7.83 12.59 -11.85
N GLU A 216 -9.16 12.46 -11.90
CA GLU A 216 -10.06 13.51 -12.40
C GLU A 216 -9.91 14.79 -11.57
N GLU A 217 -9.89 14.68 -10.24
CA GLU A 217 -9.73 15.82 -9.34
C GLU A 217 -8.35 16.50 -9.53
N ALA A 218 -7.28 15.70 -9.69
CA ALA A 218 -5.93 16.22 -9.97
C ALA A 218 -5.87 16.99 -11.30
N ILE A 219 -6.54 16.51 -12.36
CA ILE A 219 -6.64 17.18 -13.66
C ILE A 219 -7.36 18.51 -13.53
N ARG A 220 -8.54 18.52 -12.87
CA ARG A 220 -9.31 19.75 -12.65
C ARG A 220 -8.54 20.77 -11.78
N ALA A 221 -7.80 20.29 -10.78
CA ALA A 221 -6.96 21.13 -9.93
C ALA A 221 -5.80 21.75 -10.71
N LEU A 222 -5.15 20.99 -11.61
CA LEU A 222 -4.13 21.54 -12.51
C LEU A 222 -4.70 22.66 -13.38
N ALA A 223 -5.88 22.47 -13.98
CA ALA A 223 -6.54 23.51 -14.78
C ALA A 223 -6.80 24.79 -13.96
N ALA A 224 -7.27 24.65 -12.72
CA ALA A 224 -7.50 25.77 -11.83
C ALA A 224 -6.21 26.49 -11.41
N VAL A 225 -5.09 25.76 -11.27
CA VAL A 225 -3.76 26.35 -11.01
C VAL A 225 -3.26 27.10 -12.23
N GLN A 226 -3.38 26.54 -13.43
CA GLN A 226 -2.98 27.21 -14.68
C GLN A 226 -3.83 28.44 -14.99
N ALA A 227 -5.13 28.41 -14.68
CA ALA A 227 -6.01 29.58 -14.79
C ALA A 227 -5.56 30.78 -13.91
N ARG A 228 -4.73 30.55 -12.89
CA ARG A 228 -4.07 31.58 -12.08
C ARG A 228 -2.73 32.07 -12.68
N GLY A 229 -2.40 31.66 -13.91
CA GLY A 229 -1.15 32.02 -14.58
C GLY A 229 0.06 31.22 -14.12
N ILE A 230 -0.12 30.14 -13.34
CA ILE A 230 0.98 29.32 -12.80
C ILE A 230 1.25 28.16 -13.77
N GLN A 231 2.38 28.25 -14.49
CA GLN A 231 2.78 27.18 -15.41
C GLN A 231 3.20 25.93 -14.64
N SER A 232 2.51 24.84 -14.91
CA SER A 232 2.72 23.56 -14.24
C SER A 232 2.28 22.38 -15.12
N GLN A 233 2.78 21.19 -14.83
CA GLN A 233 2.49 19.96 -15.56
C GLN A 233 2.05 18.85 -14.60
N LEU A 234 1.38 17.84 -15.15
CA LEU A 234 0.96 16.65 -14.42
C LEU A 234 1.35 15.38 -15.18
N VAL A 235 2.05 14.47 -14.50
CA VAL A 235 2.36 13.14 -14.99
C VAL A 235 1.48 12.13 -14.24
N LEU A 236 0.65 11.43 -15.00
CA LEU A 236 -0.16 10.32 -14.53
C LEU A 236 0.42 9.02 -15.07
N ALA A 237 0.70 8.03 -14.22
CA ALA A 237 1.29 6.77 -14.66
C ALA A 237 0.62 5.57 -13.98
N GLY A 238 0.22 4.56 -14.75
CA GLY A 238 -0.39 3.35 -14.19
C GLY A 238 -1.15 2.52 -15.20
N ASN A 239 -1.71 1.42 -14.72
CA ASN A 239 -2.64 0.59 -15.47
C ASN A 239 -4.08 0.88 -15.09
N GLY A 240 -5.03 0.56 -15.97
CA GLY A 240 -6.44 0.70 -15.68
C GLY A 240 -7.34 0.36 -16.87
N LYS A 241 -8.63 0.55 -16.68
CA LYS A 241 -9.58 0.36 -17.78
C LYS A 241 -9.40 1.44 -18.84
N GLN A 242 -9.27 1.04 -20.10
CA GLN A 242 -9.11 1.96 -21.23
C GLN A 242 -10.25 3.02 -21.30
N SER A 243 -11.46 2.64 -20.95
CA SER A 243 -12.60 3.56 -20.91
C SER A 243 -12.39 4.72 -19.94
N TYR A 244 -11.82 4.48 -18.74
CA TYR A 244 -11.54 5.53 -17.79
C TYR A 244 -10.35 6.40 -18.23
N LEU A 245 -9.29 5.82 -18.79
CA LEU A 245 -8.19 6.59 -19.37
C LEU A 245 -8.70 7.52 -20.48
N THR A 246 -9.57 7.02 -21.38
CA THR A 246 -10.18 7.85 -22.44
C THR A 246 -11.02 8.99 -21.87
N GLN A 247 -11.74 8.77 -20.76
CA GLN A 247 -12.48 9.84 -20.07
C GLN A 247 -11.54 10.93 -19.52
N LEU A 248 -10.43 10.54 -18.88
CA LEU A 248 -9.44 11.49 -18.37
C LEU A 248 -8.78 12.30 -19.49
N GLN A 249 -8.46 11.67 -20.63
CA GLN A 249 -7.92 12.33 -21.82
C GLN A 249 -8.94 13.30 -22.45
N ALA A 250 -10.22 12.93 -22.50
CA ALA A 250 -11.27 13.82 -22.96
C ALA A 250 -11.43 15.05 -22.04
N LEU A 251 -11.43 14.83 -20.72
CA LEU A 251 -11.47 15.90 -19.73
C LEU A 251 -10.30 16.88 -19.88
N SER A 252 -9.07 16.40 -20.12
CA SER A 252 -7.91 17.27 -20.30
C SER A 252 -8.05 18.19 -21.52
N LYS A 253 -8.64 17.67 -22.62
CA LYS A 253 -8.95 18.45 -23.82
C LYS A 253 -10.06 19.46 -23.59
N GLU A 254 -11.15 19.06 -22.92
CA GLU A 254 -12.26 19.95 -22.56
C GLU A 254 -11.76 21.16 -21.76
N LEU A 255 -10.81 20.92 -20.85
CA LEU A 255 -10.21 21.96 -20.02
C LEU A 255 -9.06 22.72 -20.72
N ASN A 256 -8.71 22.38 -21.96
CA ASN A 256 -7.61 22.97 -22.74
C ASN A 256 -6.24 22.87 -22.06
N ILE A 257 -5.96 21.78 -21.34
CA ILE A 257 -4.70 21.51 -20.64
C ILE A 257 -4.04 20.19 -21.07
N ASP A 258 -4.50 19.59 -22.17
CA ASP A 258 -4.02 18.31 -22.68
C ASP A 258 -2.50 18.30 -22.94
N LYS A 259 -1.93 19.42 -23.35
CA LYS A 259 -0.48 19.59 -23.56
C LYS A 259 0.34 19.64 -22.27
N SER A 260 -0.31 19.87 -21.15
CA SER A 260 0.31 19.95 -19.82
C SER A 260 0.16 18.64 -19.02
N ILE A 261 -0.44 17.61 -19.61
CA ILE A 261 -0.65 16.33 -18.94
C ILE A 261 0.01 15.21 -19.77
N THR A 262 0.85 14.43 -19.11
CA THR A 262 1.43 13.21 -19.68
C THR A 262 0.74 12.00 -19.07
N PHE A 263 0.14 11.16 -19.92
CA PHE A 263 -0.44 9.87 -19.54
C PHE A 263 0.54 8.76 -19.89
N LEU A 264 1.04 8.05 -18.87
CA LEU A 264 1.98 6.94 -19.04
C LEU A 264 1.29 5.62 -18.67
N PRO A 265 1.67 4.51 -19.32
CA PRO A 265 1.32 3.18 -18.86
C PRO A 265 2.00 2.90 -17.50
N TYR A 266 1.69 1.76 -16.93
CA TYR A 266 2.44 1.26 -15.78
C TYR A 266 3.93 1.16 -16.12
N THR A 267 4.76 1.57 -15.17
CA THR A 267 6.21 1.42 -15.24
C THR A 267 6.73 0.78 -13.95
N ASP A 268 7.72 -0.08 -14.08
CA ASP A 268 8.45 -0.61 -12.93
C ASP A 268 9.44 0.42 -12.35
N ASP A 269 9.85 1.41 -13.17
CA ASP A 269 10.69 2.54 -12.76
C ASP A 269 9.83 3.72 -12.23
N ALA A 270 9.13 3.49 -11.11
CA ALA A 270 8.44 4.58 -10.45
C ALA A 270 9.40 5.63 -9.85
N LEU A 271 10.63 5.24 -9.50
CA LEU A 271 11.64 6.15 -8.96
C LEU A 271 12.07 7.21 -9.98
N GLY A 272 12.25 6.82 -11.25
CA GLY A 272 12.55 7.76 -12.33
C GLY A 272 11.49 8.85 -12.48
N LEU A 273 10.20 8.52 -12.27
CA LEU A 273 9.13 9.51 -12.26
C LEU A 273 9.28 10.51 -11.10
N TYR A 274 9.64 10.05 -9.91
CA TYR A 274 9.86 10.95 -8.78
C TYR A 274 11.11 11.81 -8.98
N TYR A 275 12.20 11.27 -9.51
CA TYR A 275 13.43 12.04 -9.76
C TYR A 275 13.21 13.20 -10.73
N SER A 276 12.33 13.05 -11.72
CA SER A 276 12.00 14.06 -12.73
C SER A 276 10.79 14.93 -12.36
N SER A 277 10.31 14.88 -11.12
CA SER A 277 9.13 15.62 -10.68
C SER A 277 9.43 16.59 -9.53
N SER A 278 8.49 17.52 -9.28
CA SER A 278 8.60 18.54 -8.24
C SER A 278 7.79 18.23 -6.99
N CYS A 279 6.64 17.54 -7.13
CA CYS A 279 5.73 17.21 -6.05
C CYS A 279 4.90 15.97 -6.42
N ALA A 280 4.66 15.09 -5.46
CA ALA A 280 3.73 13.97 -5.66
C ALA A 280 2.33 14.28 -5.16
N LEU A 281 1.31 13.74 -5.85
CA LEU A 281 -0.09 13.85 -5.48
C LEU A 281 -0.64 12.49 -5.02
N VAL A 282 -1.40 12.50 -3.91
CA VAL A 282 -2.16 11.36 -3.41
C VAL A 282 -3.61 11.79 -3.23
N CYS A 283 -4.38 11.70 -4.31
CA CYS A 283 -5.77 12.15 -4.36
C CYS A 283 -6.79 11.02 -4.07
N SER A 284 -6.32 9.87 -3.63
CA SER A 284 -7.17 8.71 -3.33
C SER A 284 -8.23 9.02 -2.28
N ASN A 285 -9.44 8.51 -2.49
CA ASN A 285 -10.53 8.65 -1.51
C ASN A 285 -10.20 8.01 -0.16
N TYR A 286 -9.39 6.96 -0.17
CA TYR A 286 -8.87 6.28 1.01
C TYR A 286 -7.55 5.58 0.68
N GLU A 287 -6.58 5.71 1.57
CA GLU A 287 -5.32 4.94 1.58
C GLU A 287 -5.12 4.33 2.96
N ALA A 288 -4.79 3.05 3.02
CA ALA A 288 -4.41 2.39 4.28
C ALA A 288 -3.08 2.94 4.81
N LEU A 289 -2.07 2.96 3.93
CA LEU A 289 -0.79 3.64 4.08
C LEU A 289 -0.20 3.80 2.67
N SER A 290 -0.15 5.03 2.16
CA SER A 290 0.18 5.29 0.75
C SER A 290 1.65 5.02 0.43
N ARG A 291 1.94 3.97 -0.35
CA ARG A 291 3.30 3.73 -0.86
C ARG A 291 3.77 4.86 -1.77
N VAL A 292 2.88 5.45 -2.57
CA VAL A 292 3.20 6.60 -3.44
C VAL A 292 3.75 7.76 -2.62
N ALA A 293 3.11 8.09 -1.48
CA ALA A 293 3.61 9.13 -0.57
C ALA A 293 4.98 8.76 -0.01
N LEU A 294 5.15 7.53 0.49
CA LEU A 294 6.40 7.07 1.09
C LEU A 294 7.54 7.04 0.08
N GLU A 295 7.30 6.54 -1.13
CA GLU A 295 8.29 6.48 -2.21
C GLU A 295 8.69 7.89 -2.67
N ALA A 296 7.73 8.80 -2.85
CA ALA A 296 8.00 10.19 -3.18
C ALA A 296 8.86 10.88 -2.10
N MET A 297 8.48 10.73 -0.83
CA MET A 297 9.24 11.27 0.29
C MET A 297 10.64 10.65 0.38
N SER A 298 10.80 9.35 0.07
CA SER A 298 12.13 8.72 0.04
C SER A 298 13.07 9.32 -1.01
N CYS A 299 12.49 9.95 -2.04
CA CYS A 299 13.24 10.70 -3.06
C CYS A 299 13.38 12.19 -2.71
N GLY A 300 12.91 12.65 -1.55
CA GLY A 300 12.94 14.06 -1.17
C GLY A 300 11.90 14.94 -1.88
N LEU A 301 10.77 14.37 -2.37
CA LEU A 301 9.65 15.16 -2.88
C LEU A 301 8.68 15.52 -1.76
N PRO A 302 8.13 16.74 -1.75
CA PRO A 302 6.94 17.04 -0.97
C PRO A 302 5.74 16.28 -1.53
N VAL A 303 4.78 16.01 -0.68
CA VAL A 303 3.55 15.32 -1.06
C VAL A 303 2.33 16.17 -0.72
N ILE A 304 1.40 16.32 -1.67
CA ILE A 304 0.05 16.82 -1.38
C ILE A 304 -0.87 15.61 -1.34
N GLY A 305 -1.47 15.36 -0.17
CA GLY A 305 -2.31 14.19 0.04
C GLY A 305 -3.69 14.56 0.56
N ARG A 306 -4.71 13.76 0.17
CA ARG A 306 -6.05 13.89 0.77
C ARG A 306 -5.97 13.52 2.25
N ASN A 307 -6.60 14.32 3.11
CA ASN A 307 -6.67 14.12 4.56
C ASN A 307 -7.64 12.98 4.92
N THR A 308 -7.27 11.76 4.57
CA THR A 308 -8.08 10.56 4.78
C THR A 308 -7.22 9.32 4.97
N GLY A 309 -7.79 8.31 5.65
CA GLY A 309 -7.09 7.06 5.93
C GLY A 309 -5.75 7.26 6.62
N GLY A 310 -4.71 6.55 6.18
CA GLY A 310 -3.36 6.64 6.73
C GLY A 310 -2.51 7.79 6.14
N THR A 311 -3.04 8.61 5.22
CA THR A 311 -2.28 9.73 4.62
C THR A 311 -1.82 10.76 5.67
N PRO A 312 -2.65 11.15 6.67
CA PRO A 312 -2.22 12.06 7.74
C PRO A 312 -1.16 11.47 8.69
N GLU A 313 -0.95 10.16 8.69
CA GLU A 313 0.12 9.54 9.46
C GLU A 313 1.49 9.69 8.77
N ILE A 314 1.48 9.90 7.45
CA ILE A 314 2.68 10.08 6.62
C ILE A 314 3.07 11.55 6.53
N ILE A 315 2.12 12.40 6.12
CA ILE A 315 2.34 13.81 5.80
C ILE A 315 2.09 14.67 7.06
N LEU A 316 3.08 15.46 7.44
CA LEU A 316 2.90 16.54 8.41
C LEU A 316 2.50 17.81 7.64
N ASP A 317 1.25 18.24 7.81
CA ASP A 317 0.70 19.39 7.10
C ASP A 317 1.52 20.65 7.32
N GLY A 318 1.85 21.36 6.22
CA GLY A 318 2.69 22.56 6.24
C GLY A 318 4.16 22.33 6.53
N GLN A 319 4.62 21.08 6.76
CA GLN A 319 6.02 20.75 7.09
C GLN A 319 6.68 19.82 6.06
N THR A 320 6.03 18.69 5.74
CA THR A 320 6.57 17.70 4.80
C THR A 320 5.80 17.66 3.49
N GLY A 321 4.80 18.54 3.35
CA GLY A 321 3.85 18.65 2.27
C GLY A 321 2.56 19.26 2.77
N TYR A 322 1.46 19.02 2.08
CA TYR A 322 0.14 19.50 2.47
C TYR A 322 -0.89 18.39 2.55
N LEU A 323 -1.81 18.51 3.52
CA LEU A 323 -3.04 17.74 3.56
C LEU A 323 -4.20 18.62 3.03
N TYR A 324 -5.10 18.02 2.27
CA TYR A 324 -6.26 18.74 1.76
C TYR A 324 -7.56 17.97 2.05
N ASP A 325 -8.63 18.72 2.33
CA ASP A 325 -9.96 18.18 2.67
C ASP A 325 -10.96 18.31 1.51
N ASN A 326 -10.72 19.31 0.62
CA ASN A 326 -11.62 19.62 -0.48
C ASN A 326 -10.84 20.19 -1.68
N PHE A 327 -11.55 20.37 -2.81
CA PHE A 327 -10.98 20.84 -4.06
C PHE A 327 -10.24 22.19 -3.93
N ASP A 328 -10.78 23.15 -3.21
CA ASP A 328 -10.17 24.49 -3.07
C ASP A 328 -8.85 24.43 -2.32
N THR A 329 -8.78 23.60 -1.27
CA THR A 329 -7.53 23.39 -0.51
C THR A 329 -6.49 22.61 -1.33
N LEU A 330 -6.90 21.67 -2.19
CA LEU A 330 -5.99 21.02 -3.15
C LEU A 330 -5.37 22.04 -4.10
N VAL A 331 -6.21 22.85 -4.76
CA VAL A 331 -5.75 23.90 -5.70
C VAL A 331 -4.83 24.91 -5.00
N LYS A 332 -5.16 25.31 -3.76
CA LYS A 332 -4.33 26.23 -2.96
C LYS A 332 -2.95 25.62 -2.66
N SER A 333 -2.90 24.35 -2.25
CA SER A 333 -1.66 23.65 -1.95
C SER A 333 -0.79 23.45 -3.19
N MET A 334 -1.39 23.05 -4.32
CA MET A 334 -0.69 22.94 -5.60
C MET A 334 -0.10 24.29 -6.05
N ALA A 335 -0.89 25.36 -5.98
CA ALA A 335 -0.43 26.71 -6.34
C ALA A 335 0.71 27.19 -5.43
N ALA A 336 0.62 26.96 -4.13
CA ALA A 336 1.63 27.40 -3.15
C ALA A 336 2.99 26.75 -3.42
N LEU A 337 3.04 25.43 -3.71
CA LEU A 337 4.31 24.75 -4.02
C LEU A 337 4.84 25.13 -5.40
N ALA A 338 3.96 25.30 -6.41
CA ALA A 338 4.38 25.66 -7.76
C ALA A 338 4.94 27.09 -7.84
N GLN A 339 4.43 28.01 -7.03
CA GLN A 339 4.91 29.40 -6.95
C GLN A 339 6.15 29.55 -6.07
N ASN A 340 6.46 28.57 -5.21
CA ASN A 340 7.61 28.64 -4.30
C ASN A 340 8.44 27.35 -4.34
N PRO A 341 9.34 27.19 -5.33
CA PRO A 341 10.19 26.01 -5.45
C PRO A 341 11.13 25.81 -4.24
N ALA A 342 11.53 26.87 -3.54
CA ALA A 342 12.35 26.77 -2.34
C ALA A 342 11.57 26.11 -1.20
N LEU A 343 10.31 26.49 -0.99
CA LEU A 343 9.41 25.84 -0.02
C LEU A 343 9.17 24.37 -0.39
N SER A 344 8.94 24.09 -1.68
CA SER A 344 8.80 22.72 -2.18
C SER A 344 10.03 21.86 -1.84
N GLN A 345 11.22 22.38 -2.06
CA GLN A 345 12.48 21.69 -1.72
C GLN A 345 12.63 21.49 -0.21
N GLN A 346 12.35 22.52 0.59
CA GLN A 346 12.41 22.44 2.05
C GLN A 346 11.48 21.36 2.60
N MET A 347 10.20 21.35 2.16
CA MET A 347 9.22 20.34 2.56
C MET A 347 9.64 18.94 2.10
N GLY A 348 10.19 18.81 0.89
CA GLY A 348 10.68 17.55 0.37
C GLY A 348 11.81 16.96 1.22
N LEU A 349 12.79 17.77 1.64
CA LEU A 349 13.87 17.35 2.52
C LEU A 349 13.36 16.99 3.92
N ALA A 350 12.43 17.76 4.47
CA ALA A 350 11.78 17.43 5.75
C ALA A 350 10.99 16.11 5.64
N GLY A 351 10.32 15.89 4.51
CA GLY A 351 9.63 14.64 4.18
C GLY A 351 10.58 13.46 4.09
N TRP A 352 11.73 13.63 3.44
CA TRP A 352 12.76 12.61 3.34
C TRP A 352 13.29 12.20 4.72
N ALA A 353 13.63 13.18 5.57
CA ALA A 353 14.12 12.91 6.92
C ALA A 353 13.11 12.12 7.75
N ARG A 354 11.83 12.53 7.72
CA ARG A 354 10.74 11.81 8.39
C ARG A 354 10.55 10.40 7.85
N ALA A 355 10.56 10.24 6.51
CA ALA A 355 10.37 8.92 5.91
C ALA A 355 11.52 7.96 6.23
N ARG A 356 12.75 8.45 6.23
CA ARG A 356 13.94 7.70 6.62
C ARG A 356 13.90 7.26 8.08
N GLU A 357 13.37 8.07 8.97
CA GLU A 357 13.21 7.74 10.39
C GLU A 357 12.12 6.71 10.64
N LEU A 358 10.93 6.88 10.04
CA LEU A 358 9.74 6.12 10.43
C LEU A 358 9.36 4.98 9.49
N PHE A 359 9.80 5.03 8.22
CA PHE A 359 9.35 4.14 7.16
C PHE A 359 10.49 3.42 6.44
N ASN A 360 11.62 3.21 7.12
CA ASN A 360 12.71 2.39 6.61
C ASN A 360 12.41 0.89 6.81
N THR A 361 13.00 0.08 5.94
CA THR A 361 12.74 -1.38 5.92
C THR A 361 13.40 -2.11 7.08
N GLU A 362 14.54 -1.62 7.58
CA GLU A 362 15.26 -2.21 8.68
C GLU A 362 14.45 -2.15 9.99
N ASP A 363 13.92 -0.97 10.33
CA ASP A 363 13.11 -0.78 11.54
C ASP A 363 11.77 -1.51 11.44
N CYS A 364 11.17 -1.53 10.24
CA CYS A 364 9.97 -2.31 9.99
C CYS A 364 10.23 -3.81 10.26
N ALA A 365 11.31 -4.36 9.71
CA ALA A 365 11.68 -5.76 9.90
C ALA A 365 12.04 -6.07 11.35
N ALA A 366 12.79 -5.18 12.04
CA ALA A 366 13.13 -5.34 13.45
C ALA A 366 11.89 -5.44 14.32
N LYS A 367 10.94 -4.49 14.18
CA LYS A 367 9.68 -4.49 14.94
C LYS A 367 8.83 -5.74 14.68
N VAL A 368 8.76 -6.20 13.42
CA VAL A 368 8.03 -7.42 13.09
C VAL A 368 8.75 -8.65 13.65
N PHE A 369 10.07 -8.68 13.62
CA PHE A 369 10.85 -9.77 14.20
C PHE A 369 10.65 -9.88 15.72
N GLU A 370 10.66 -8.78 16.47
CA GLU A 370 10.32 -8.75 17.90
C GLU A 370 8.92 -9.32 18.17
N ILE A 371 7.95 -8.98 17.33
CA ILE A 371 6.59 -9.55 17.42
C ILE A 371 6.62 -11.04 17.16
N ILE A 372 7.31 -11.50 16.11
CA ILE A 372 7.47 -12.92 15.81
C ILE A 372 8.06 -13.67 17.02
N GLN A 373 9.15 -13.18 17.59
CA GLN A 373 9.76 -13.78 18.80
C GLN A 373 8.79 -13.83 19.98
N SER A 374 8.03 -12.74 20.21
CA SER A 374 7.08 -12.68 21.31
C SER A 374 5.93 -13.69 21.20
N VAL A 375 5.59 -14.08 19.97
CA VAL A 375 4.51 -15.03 19.66
C VAL A 375 5.02 -16.48 19.75
N THR A 376 6.24 -16.75 19.29
CA THR A 376 6.83 -18.09 19.29
C THR A 376 7.38 -18.51 20.66
N ASN A 377 7.84 -17.57 21.50
CA ASN A 377 8.31 -17.88 22.85
C ASN A 377 7.16 -18.15 23.84
N LYS A 378 5.90 -17.91 23.47
CA LYS A 378 4.70 -18.18 24.27
C LYS A 378 3.99 -19.49 23.89
N ALA A 379 4.36 -20.08 22.78
CA ALA A 379 3.84 -21.35 22.27
C ALA A 379 4.73 -22.51 22.75
#